data_1c8857a8884284622b8166ca5441b517
#
_entry.id   1c8857a8884284622b8166ca5441b517
#
_cell.length_a   1.000
_cell.length_b   1.000
_cell.length_c   1.000
_cell.angle_alpha   90.00
_cell.angle_beta   90.00
_cell.angle_gamma   90.00
#
_symmetry.space_group_name_H-M   'P 1'
#
loop_
_entity.id
_entity.type
_entity.pdbx_description
1 polymer ?
#
loop_
_entity_poly.entity_id
_entity_poly.type
_entity_poly.pdbx_seq_one_letter_code
_entity_poly.pdbx_strand_id
1 'polypeptide(L)'
;MSVAKFVYVDYFVTVLAETKEKKKIVALLSGGLDSTLAIKTMQKQGFEVSAVAIKTPFCDFDCGRGCGFEIREKADNLGVNLKTVYLGDEYIEMLKHPKHGFGSGMNPCIDC
;
A
#
# COMPACT_ATOMS: atom_id res chain seq x y z
N MET A 1 -14.41 -25.60 -2.05
CA MET A 1 -13.55 -24.87 -1.11
C MET A 1 -13.60 -23.33 -1.27
N SER A 2 -13.73 -22.81 -2.45
CA SER A 2 -13.83 -21.35 -2.70
C SER A 2 -15.17 -20.74 -2.30
N VAL A 3 -16.27 -21.50 -2.33
CA VAL A 3 -17.63 -21.03 -2.04
C VAL A 3 -17.82 -20.73 -0.54
N ALA A 4 -17.27 -21.55 0.37
CA ALA A 4 -17.35 -21.32 1.81
C ALA A 4 -16.57 -20.06 2.27
N LYS A 5 -15.44 -19.77 1.64
CA LYS A 5 -14.68 -18.53 1.87
C LYS A 5 -15.43 -17.29 1.36
N PHE A 6 -16.12 -17.43 0.25
CA PHE A 6 -16.88 -16.32 -0.35
C PHE A 6 -18.10 -15.97 0.50
N VAL A 7 -18.82 -16.97 1.00
CA VAL A 7 -19.98 -16.80 1.90
C VAL A 7 -19.55 -16.20 3.24
N TYR A 8 -18.39 -16.59 3.77
CA TYR A 8 -17.88 -16.02 5.02
C TYR A 8 -17.47 -14.56 4.90
N VAL A 9 -16.91 -14.20 3.77
CA VAL A 9 -16.56 -12.80 3.46
C VAL A 9 -17.83 -11.95 3.28
N ASP A 10 -18.84 -12.47 2.59
CA ASP A 10 -20.11 -11.77 2.40
C ASP A 10 -20.89 -11.60 3.72
N TYR A 11 -20.88 -12.60 4.57
CA TYR A 11 -21.49 -12.52 5.90
C TYR A 11 -20.76 -11.52 6.79
N PHE A 12 -19.44 -11.50 6.77
CA PHE A 12 -18.62 -10.54 7.51
C PHE A 12 -18.83 -9.11 7.00
N VAL A 13 -18.94 -8.94 5.70
CA VAL A 13 -19.26 -7.67 5.05
C VAL A 13 -20.64 -7.16 5.46
N THR A 14 -21.64 -8.04 5.50
CA THR A 14 -23.01 -7.69 5.89
C THR A 14 -23.08 -7.25 7.36
N VAL A 15 -22.40 -7.95 8.25
CA VAL A 15 -22.35 -7.60 9.69
C VAL A 15 -21.63 -6.26 9.92
N LEU A 16 -20.59 -5.96 9.14
CA LEU A 16 -19.89 -4.67 9.23
C LEU A 16 -20.64 -3.50 8.60
N ALA A 17 -21.53 -3.78 7.64
CA ALA A 17 -22.34 -2.75 6.98
C ALA A 17 -23.46 -2.20 7.88
N GLU A 18 -23.82 -2.89 8.95
CA GLU A 18 -24.83 -2.43 9.92
C GLU A 18 -24.32 -1.37 10.91
N THR A 19 -23.01 -1.17 10.99
CA THR A 19 -22.45 -0.07 11.78
C THR A 19 -22.40 1.21 10.93
N LYS A 20 -23.22 2.19 11.29
CA LYS A 20 -23.36 3.49 10.58
C LYS A 20 -22.08 4.34 10.48
N GLU A 21 -21.00 3.96 11.12
CA GLU A 21 -19.72 4.64 11.03
C GLU A 21 -18.82 3.91 10.00
N LYS A 22 -18.54 4.59 8.89
CA LYS A 22 -17.51 4.12 7.94
C LYS A 22 -16.17 4.10 8.65
N LYS A 23 -15.66 2.91 8.90
CA LYS A 23 -14.31 2.75 9.46
C LYS A 23 -13.28 3.26 8.46
N LYS A 24 -12.38 4.10 8.94
CA LYS A 24 -11.28 4.65 8.14
C LYS A 24 -10.09 3.72 8.20
N ILE A 25 -9.50 3.42 7.05
CA ILE A 25 -8.29 2.63 6.95
C ILE A 25 -7.25 3.34 6.09
N VAL A 26 -6.00 3.05 6.38
CA VAL A 26 -4.86 3.50 5.59
C VAL A 26 -4.27 2.30 4.85
N ALA A 27 -4.11 2.43 3.55
CA ALA A 27 -3.52 1.41 2.70
C ALA A 27 -2.22 1.90 2.08
N LEU A 28 -1.21 1.04 2.03
CA LEU A 28 0.01 1.32 1.31
C LEU A 28 -0.22 1.09 -0.19
N LEU A 29 0.09 2.08 -1.01
CA LEU A 29 -0.02 2.03 -2.46
C LEU A 29 1.37 2.06 -3.09
N SER A 30 1.85 0.91 -3.53
CA SER A 30 3.15 0.78 -4.21
C SER A 30 3.06 0.99 -5.73
N GLY A 31 1.86 1.06 -6.27
CA GLY A 31 1.62 1.09 -7.72
C GLY A 31 1.49 -0.28 -8.37
N GLY A 32 1.72 -1.38 -7.62
CA GLY A 32 1.51 -2.74 -8.09
C GLY A 32 0.05 -3.18 -8.09
N LEU A 33 -0.22 -4.34 -8.70
CA LEU A 33 -1.56 -4.92 -8.79
C LEU A 33 -2.14 -5.27 -7.42
N ASP A 34 -1.34 -5.87 -6.54
CA ASP A 34 -1.80 -6.37 -5.24
C ASP A 34 -2.29 -5.23 -4.34
N SER A 35 -1.53 -4.14 -4.25
CA SER A 35 -1.93 -2.96 -3.46
C SER A 35 -3.20 -2.30 -4.01
N THR A 36 -3.33 -2.26 -5.33
CA THR A 36 -4.53 -1.74 -6.02
C THR A 36 -5.76 -2.60 -5.73
N LEU A 37 -5.63 -3.92 -5.80
CA LEU A 37 -6.71 -4.86 -5.49
C LEU A 37 -7.10 -4.82 -4.02
N ALA A 38 -6.13 -4.70 -3.11
CA ALA A 38 -6.39 -4.55 -1.68
C ALA A 38 -7.25 -3.32 -1.39
N ILE A 39 -6.91 -2.17 -1.98
CA ILE A 39 -7.70 -0.94 -1.83
C ILE A 39 -9.11 -1.12 -2.37
N LYS A 40 -9.27 -1.67 -3.59
CA LYS A 40 -10.60 -1.92 -4.17
C LYS A 40 -11.45 -2.86 -3.33
N THR A 41 -10.82 -3.90 -2.78
CA THR A 41 -11.51 -4.87 -1.93
C THR A 41 -12.04 -4.19 -0.65
N MET A 42 -11.22 -3.37 -0.02
CA MET A 42 -11.62 -2.64 1.18
C MET A 42 -12.71 -1.60 0.91
N GLN A 43 -12.63 -0.90 -0.23
CA GLN A 43 -13.69 0.03 -0.65
C GLN A 43 -15.02 -0.71 -0.86
N LYS A 44 -15.00 -1.90 -1.49
CA LYS A 44 -16.20 -2.72 -1.68
C LYS A 44 -16.81 -3.19 -0.35
N GLN A 45 -15.99 -3.35 0.68
CA GLN A 45 -16.44 -3.70 2.02
C GLN A 45 -17.01 -2.50 2.81
N GLY A 46 -17.04 -1.32 2.21
CA GLY A 46 -17.61 -0.11 2.81
C GLY A 46 -16.64 0.70 3.69
N PHE A 47 -15.34 0.40 3.64
CA PHE A 47 -14.34 1.19 4.35
C PHE A 47 -14.02 2.49 3.60
N GLU A 48 -13.76 3.55 4.34
CA GLU A 48 -13.15 4.77 3.81
C GLU A 48 -11.63 4.58 3.76
N VAL A 49 -11.08 4.49 2.55
CA VAL A 49 -9.67 4.17 2.34
C VAL A 49 -8.89 5.43 1.98
N SER A 50 -7.81 5.68 2.71
CA SER A 50 -6.76 6.65 2.34
C SER A 50 -5.51 5.89 1.95
N ALA A 51 -4.83 6.33 0.89
CA ALA A 51 -3.62 5.68 0.41
C ALA A 51 -2.38 6.45 0.86
N VAL A 52 -1.33 5.70 1.18
CA VAL A 52 0.00 6.24 1.46
C VAL A 52 1.00 5.61 0.49
N ALA A 53 1.76 6.45 -0.19
CA ALA A 53 2.90 6.04 -1.01
C ALA A 53 4.20 6.47 -0.36
N ILE A 54 5.16 5.57 -0.32
CA ILE A 54 6.49 5.86 0.21
C ILE A 54 7.45 6.09 -0.97
N LYS A 55 8.15 7.20 -0.95
CA LYS A 55 9.22 7.52 -1.89
C LYS A 55 10.58 7.42 -1.21
N THR A 56 11.51 6.79 -1.88
CA THR A 56 12.92 6.75 -1.48
C THR A 56 13.76 7.58 -2.43
N PRO A 57 15.02 7.92 -2.07
CA PRO A 57 15.92 8.66 -2.96
C PRO A 57 16.18 8.00 -4.31
N PHE A 58 15.96 6.69 -4.39
CA PHE A 58 16.20 5.90 -5.62
C PHE A 58 15.01 5.87 -6.58
N CYS A 59 13.84 6.33 -6.16
CA CYS A 59 12.63 6.31 -7.00
C CYS A 59 12.72 7.24 -8.22
N ASP A 60 13.57 8.25 -8.19
CA ASP A 60 13.66 9.24 -9.27
C ASP A 60 14.64 8.85 -10.38
N PHE A 61 15.48 7.84 -10.15
CA PHE A 61 16.57 7.50 -11.07
C PHE A 61 16.20 6.53 -12.19
N ASP A 62 15.15 5.73 -12.03
CA ASP A 62 14.89 4.62 -12.92
C ASP A 62 13.60 4.72 -13.75
N CYS A 63 12.77 5.70 -13.50
CA CYS A 63 11.50 5.86 -14.18
C CYS A 63 11.50 7.15 -15.01
N GLY A 64 11.73 7.06 -16.29
CA GLY A 64 11.68 8.19 -17.23
C GLY A 64 10.40 9.04 -17.21
N ARG A 65 9.45 8.72 -16.37
CA ARG A 65 8.20 9.46 -16.11
C ARG A 65 7.92 9.72 -14.63
N GLY A 66 8.84 9.34 -13.72
CA GLY A 66 8.67 9.50 -12.27
C GLY A 66 7.64 8.55 -11.66
N CYS A 67 8.09 7.64 -10.79
CA CYS A 67 7.22 6.67 -10.06
C CYS A 67 6.03 7.34 -9.36
N GLY A 68 6.17 8.61 -8.98
CA GLY A 68 5.11 9.36 -8.32
C GLY A 68 3.92 9.69 -9.22
N PHE A 69 4.10 9.78 -10.53
CA PHE A 69 3.02 10.09 -11.46
C PHE A 69 2.07 8.88 -11.61
N GLU A 70 2.60 7.70 -11.84
CA GLU A 70 1.79 6.49 -11.99
C GLU A 70 1.02 6.14 -10.73
N ILE A 71 1.62 6.34 -9.56
CA ILE A 71 0.96 6.08 -8.27
C ILE A 71 -0.19 7.07 -8.05
N ARG A 72 0.03 8.35 -8.41
CA ARG A 72 -1.01 9.38 -8.31
C ARG A 72 -2.16 9.10 -9.25
N GLU A 73 -1.89 8.75 -10.50
CA GLU A 73 -2.91 8.39 -11.47
C GLU A 73 -3.72 7.17 -11.00
N LYS A 74 -3.07 6.16 -10.43
CA LYS A 74 -3.77 5.00 -9.85
C LYS A 74 -4.62 5.37 -8.66
N ALA A 75 -4.15 6.26 -7.78
CA ALA A 75 -4.93 6.75 -6.65
C ALA A 75 -6.17 7.53 -7.11
N ASP A 76 -6.03 8.38 -8.13
CA ASP A 76 -7.14 9.13 -8.72
C ASP A 76 -8.16 8.19 -9.34
N ASN A 77 -7.72 7.16 -10.08
CA ASN A 77 -8.59 6.14 -10.66
C ASN A 77 -9.31 5.29 -9.60
N LEU A 78 -8.71 5.12 -8.44
CA LEU A 78 -9.32 4.43 -7.29
C LEU A 78 -10.24 5.34 -6.46
N GLY A 79 -10.19 6.65 -6.70
CA GLY A 79 -10.93 7.63 -5.92
C GLY A 79 -10.49 7.72 -4.46
N VAL A 80 -9.22 7.47 -4.17
CA VAL A 80 -8.64 7.53 -2.83
C VAL A 80 -7.74 8.74 -2.66
N ASN A 81 -7.75 9.31 -1.45
CA ASN A 81 -6.82 10.37 -1.11
C ASN A 81 -5.41 9.80 -0.92
N LEU A 82 -4.45 10.31 -1.67
CA LEU A 82 -3.05 9.87 -1.64
C LEU A 82 -2.19 10.83 -0.83
N LYS A 83 -1.51 10.31 0.18
CA LYS A 83 -0.43 10.99 0.89
C LYS A 83 0.91 10.36 0.51
N THR A 84 1.85 11.15 0.04
CA THR A 84 3.21 10.70 -0.25
C THR A 84 4.12 11.04 0.92
N VAL A 85 4.87 10.05 1.39
CA VAL A 85 5.90 10.19 2.43
C VAL A 85 7.25 9.95 1.79
N TYR A 86 8.16 10.89 1.94
CA TYR A 86 9.52 10.80 1.46
C TYR A 86 10.45 10.33 2.59
N LEU A 87 11.13 9.22 2.36
CA LEU A 87 12.17 8.70 3.23
C LEU A 87 13.52 8.99 2.59
N GLY A 88 14.21 10.01 3.08
CA GLY A 88 15.51 10.45 2.57
C GLY A 88 16.67 9.83 3.32
N ASP A 89 17.24 10.62 4.23
CA ASP A 89 18.47 10.26 4.95
C ASP A 89 18.31 9.02 5.83
N GLU A 90 17.14 8.82 6.41
CA GLU A 90 16.82 7.63 7.22
C GLU A 90 16.94 6.34 6.41
N TYR A 91 16.48 6.35 5.16
CA TYR A 91 16.59 5.22 4.27
C TYR A 91 18.05 4.94 3.86
N ILE A 92 18.80 6.00 3.58
CA ILE A 92 20.24 5.91 3.26
C ILE A 92 21.03 5.36 4.46
N GLU A 93 20.71 5.83 5.65
CA GLU A 93 21.38 5.38 6.87
C GLU A 93 21.09 3.90 7.17
N MET A 94 19.83 3.48 6.99
CA MET A 94 19.45 2.07 7.08
C MET A 94 20.22 1.20 6.08
N LEU A 95 20.42 1.67 4.84
CA LEU A 95 21.17 0.94 3.83
C LEU A 95 22.66 0.82 4.16
N LYS A 96 23.26 1.83 4.80
CA LYS A 96 24.66 1.79 5.22
C LYS A 96 24.88 0.86 6.41
N HIS A 97 23.95 0.89 7.36
CA HIS A 97 24.05 0.20 8.64
C HIS A 97 22.76 -0.55 8.98
N PRO A 98 22.40 -1.58 8.21
CA PRO A 98 21.20 -2.36 8.49
C PRO A 98 21.34 -3.09 9.83
N LYS A 99 20.37 -2.92 10.72
CA LYS A 99 20.37 -3.52 12.05
C LYS A 99 20.50 -5.05 12.05
N HIS A 100 19.89 -5.70 11.07
CA HIS A 100 19.91 -7.16 10.90
C HIS A 100 20.89 -7.63 9.82
N GLY A 101 21.74 -6.75 9.33
CA GLY A 101 22.72 -7.06 8.28
C GLY A 101 22.11 -7.25 6.90
N PHE A 102 22.96 -7.68 5.98
CA PHE A 102 22.58 -7.96 4.60
C PHE A 102 22.28 -9.45 4.42
N GLY A 103 21.24 -9.77 3.65
CA GLY A 103 20.89 -11.14 3.30
C GLY A 103 21.89 -11.77 2.29
N SER A 104 21.60 -13.01 1.88
CA SER A 104 22.45 -13.77 0.93
C SER A 104 22.67 -13.07 -0.42
N GLY A 105 21.73 -12.22 -0.86
CA GLY A 105 21.85 -11.37 -2.04
C GLY A 105 22.46 -10.00 -1.78
N MET A 106 23.06 -9.77 -0.62
CA MET A 106 23.57 -8.48 -0.14
C MET A 106 22.50 -7.36 -0.09
N ASN A 107 21.26 -7.74 0.16
CA ASN A 107 20.14 -6.82 0.31
C ASN A 107 19.72 -6.70 1.76
N PRO A 108 19.41 -5.49 2.28
CA PRO A 108 18.94 -5.27 3.65
C PRO A 108 17.42 -5.52 3.77
N CYS A 109 16.93 -6.66 3.29
CA CYS A 109 15.49 -6.94 3.15
C CYS A 109 14.73 -6.99 4.46
N ILE A 110 15.40 -7.31 5.59
CA ILE A 110 14.76 -7.38 6.91
C ILE A 110 14.45 -5.98 7.43
N ASP A 111 15.35 -5.03 7.21
CA ASP A 111 15.22 -3.65 7.71
C ASP A 111 14.52 -2.71 6.72
N CYS A 112 14.39 -3.15 5.47
CA CYS A 112 13.81 -2.35 4.38
C CYS A 112 12.26 -2.18 4.48
#